data_f484430b67f22c78b80f2a50d534f72c
#
_entry.id   f484430b67f22c78b80f2a50d534f72c
#
_cell.length_a   1.000
_cell.length_b   1.000
_cell.length_c   1.000
_cell.angle_alpha   90.00
_cell.angle_beta   90.00
_cell.angle_gamma   90.00
#
_symmetry.space_group_name_H-M   'P 1'
#
loop_
_entity.id
_entity.type
_entity.pdbx_description
1 polymer ?
#
loop_
_entity_poly.entity_id
_entity_poly.type
_entity_poly.pdbx_seq_one_letter_code
_entity_poly.pdbx_strand_id
1 'polypeptide(L)'
;LLADEINRAGPRTQSALLEAMEERQVSVEGETRPLPSPFFVIATQNPSEQLGTHPLPESQLDRFAMRLSLGYPDPAAERALLTGEDKRVTLQQLAPLMSQAQWEHWQARVGQVHVSDSLLDYLQNLVTATRDGAWFAQGLSPRAGLSLLKLARARALVMGRGHVSPEDIQAL
;
A
#
# COMPACT_ATOMS: atom_id res chain seq x y z
N LEU A 1 -8.86 0.48 -7.72
CA LEU A 1 -8.69 -0.75 -8.48
C LEU A 1 -8.31 -1.89 -7.53
N LEU A 2 -8.99 -3.03 -7.63
CA LEU A 2 -8.60 -4.29 -7.00
C LEU A 2 -7.97 -5.20 -8.06
N ALA A 3 -6.72 -5.60 -7.83
CA ALA A 3 -5.99 -6.56 -8.66
C ALA A 3 -5.86 -7.88 -7.87
N ASP A 4 -6.88 -8.72 -7.99
CA ASP A 4 -6.93 -9.98 -7.27
C ASP A 4 -5.96 -10.99 -7.90
N GLU A 5 -5.18 -11.69 -7.07
CA GLU A 5 -4.15 -12.66 -7.47
C GLU A 5 -3.19 -12.13 -8.54
N ILE A 6 -2.60 -10.94 -8.32
CA ILE A 6 -1.72 -10.29 -9.30
C ILE A 6 -0.55 -11.19 -9.75
N ASN A 7 -0.11 -12.12 -8.90
CA ASN A 7 0.92 -13.09 -9.25
C ASN A 7 0.48 -14.15 -10.28
N ARG A 8 -0.81 -14.26 -10.59
CA ARG A 8 -1.33 -15.09 -11.70
C ARG A 8 -1.42 -14.32 -13.02
N ALA A 9 -1.38 -12.99 -12.97
CA ALA A 9 -1.32 -12.19 -14.17
C ALA A 9 0.04 -12.36 -14.86
N GLY A 10 0.04 -12.43 -16.20
CA GLY A 10 1.27 -12.51 -16.97
C GLY A 10 2.13 -11.24 -16.79
N PRO A 11 3.46 -11.34 -17.02
CA PRO A 11 4.39 -10.23 -16.78
C PRO A 11 4.04 -8.92 -17.49
N ARG A 12 3.45 -9.00 -18.68
CA ARG A 12 3.00 -7.81 -19.43
C ARG A 12 1.87 -7.08 -18.71
N THR A 13 0.90 -7.81 -18.18
CA THR A 13 -0.22 -7.25 -17.41
C THR A 13 0.26 -6.64 -16.11
N GLN A 14 1.16 -7.33 -15.40
CA GLN A 14 1.79 -6.80 -14.18
C GLN A 14 2.52 -5.48 -14.48
N SER A 15 3.35 -5.44 -15.54
CA SER A 15 4.09 -4.23 -15.92
C SER A 15 3.15 -3.08 -16.30
N ALA A 16 2.08 -3.32 -17.05
CA ALA A 16 1.10 -2.30 -17.42
C ALA A 16 0.39 -1.71 -16.20
N LEU A 17 0.01 -2.55 -15.22
CA LEU A 17 -0.60 -2.06 -13.98
C LEU A 17 0.37 -1.20 -13.18
N LEU A 18 1.62 -1.64 -13.05
CA LEU A 18 2.64 -0.94 -12.28
C LEU A 18 3.07 0.38 -12.94
N GLU A 19 3.08 0.44 -14.27
CA GLU A 19 3.26 1.69 -15.02
C GLU A 19 2.09 2.64 -14.77
N ALA A 20 0.85 2.16 -14.85
CA ALA A 20 -0.34 2.95 -14.54
C ALA A 20 -0.32 3.53 -13.11
N MET A 21 0.18 2.77 -12.13
CA MET A 21 0.34 3.24 -10.74
C MET A 21 1.36 4.37 -10.63
N GLU A 22 2.43 4.34 -11.39
CA GLU A 22 3.51 5.33 -11.36
C GLU A 22 3.17 6.57 -12.16
N GLU A 23 2.79 6.39 -13.43
CA GLU A 23 2.56 7.47 -14.38
C GLU A 23 1.17 8.10 -14.25
N ARG A 24 0.26 7.48 -13.48
CA ARG A 24 -1.14 7.93 -13.34
C ARG A 24 -1.89 8.07 -14.66
N GLN A 25 -1.52 7.26 -15.63
CA GLN A 25 -2.10 7.23 -16.96
C GLN A 25 -2.04 5.84 -17.56
N VAL A 26 -2.85 5.60 -18.57
CA VAL A 26 -2.82 4.37 -19.39
C VAL A 26 -2.82 4.74 -20.85
N SER A 27 -2.06 4.01 -21.66
CA SER A 27 -2.03 4.17 -23.10
C SER A 27 -2.75 3.00 -23.76
N VAL A 28 -3.81 3.31 -24.51
CA VAL A 28 -4.63 2.33 -25.22
C VAL A 28 -4.77 2.78 -26.68
N GLU A 29 -4.39 1.93 -27.63
CA GLU A 29 -4.47 2.22 -29.07
C GLU A 29 -3.77 3.52 -29.51
N GLY A 30 -2.66 3.85 -28.86
CA GLY A 30 -1.90 5.07 -29.16
C GLY A 30 -2.42 6.34 -28.49
N GLU A 31 -3.52 6.27 -27.75
CA GLU A 31 -4.04 7.38 -26.94
C GLU A 31 -3.64 7.21 -25.48
N THR A 32 -3.07 8.27 -24.88
CA THR A 32 -2.77 8.32 -23.46
C THR A 32 -3.93 8.97 -22.70
N ARG A 33 -4.45 8.26 -21.71
CA ARG A 33 -5.59 8.68 -20.89
C ARG A 33 -5.17 8.78 -19.43
N PRO A 34 -5.36 9.94 -18.78
CA PRO A 34 -5.06 10.08 -17.36
C PRO A 34 -6.02 9.21 -16.52
N LEU A 35 -5.51 8.65 -15.43
CA LEU A 35 -6.34 7.94 -14.46
C LEU A 35 -7.10 8.93 -13.56
N PRO A 36 -8.29 8.54 -13.06
CA PRO A 36 -9.06 9.39 -12.17
C PRO A 36 -8.31 9.66 -10.87
N SER A 37 -8.57 10.81 -10.25
CA SER A 37 -8.07 11.12 -8.91
C SER A 37 -9.25 11.04 -7.91
N PRO A 38 -9.08 10.38 -6.75
CA PRO A 38 -7.91 9.59 -6.36
C PRO A 38 -7.83 8.22 -7.05
N PHE A 39 -6.63 7.81 -7.44
CA PHE A 39 -6.38 6.44 -7.93
C PHE A 39 -5.63 5.64 -6.87
N PHE A 40 -6.18 4.50 -6.50
CA PHE A 40 -5.62 3.60 -5.49
C PHE A 40 -5.69 2.15 -5.97
N VAL A 41 -4.65 1.38 -5.72
CA VAL A 41 -4.57 -0.04 -6.09
C VAL A 41 -4.40 -0.88 -4.82
N ILE A 42 -5.25 -1.88 -4.69
CA ILE A 42 -5.08 -2.99 -3.77
C ILE A 42 -4.78 -4.21 -4.63
N ALA A 43 -3.65 -4.87 -4.38
CA ALA A 43 -3.30 -6.13 -5.02
C ALA A 43 -3.26 -7.24 -3.98
N THR A 44 -3.75 -8.43 -4.35
CA THR A 44 -3.63 -9.62 -3.52
C THR A 44 -2.68 -10.61 -4.13
N GLN A 45 -2.05 -11.42 -3.30
CA GLN A 45 -1.26 -12.58 -3.70
C GLN A 45 -1.67 -13.76 -2.83
N ASN A 46 -1.83 -14.93 -3.44
CA ASN A 46 -1.99 -16.17 -2.71
C ASN A 46 -0.60 -16.85 -2.58
N PRO A 47 0.01 -16.88 -1.38
CA PRO A 47 1.36 -17.41 -1.21
C PRO A 47 1.44 -18.93 -1.34
N SER A 48 0.32 -19.66 -1.18
CA SER A 48 0.28 -21.13 -1.19
C SER A 48 0.29 -21.73 -2.59
N GLU A 49 -0.03 -20.97 -3.63
CA GLU A 49 -0.09 -21.46 -5.00
C GLU A 49 1.15 -21.01 -5.80
N GLN A 50 2.07 -21.95 -6.04
CA GLN A 50 3.29 -21.69 -6.82
C GLN A 50 3.14 -22.10 -8.31
N LEU A 51 2.26 -23.04 -8.63
CA LEU A 51 2.07 -23.51 -10.01
C LEU A 51 1.29 -22.48 -10.83
N GLY A 52 1.87 -22.08 -11.97
CA GLY A 52 1.24 -21.13 -12.89
C GLY A 52 1.28 -19.68 -12.43
N THR A 53 2.15 -19.34 -11.47
CA THR A 53 2.32 -17.96 -10.99
C THR A 53 3.57 -17.31 -11.56
N HIS A 54 3.52 -15.98 -11.66
CA HIS A 54 4.62 -15.11 -12.02
C HIS A 54 4.91 -14.20 -10.82
N PRO A 55 5.88 -14.56 -9.95
CA PRO A 55 6.20 -13.74 -8.78
C PRO A 55 6.64 -12.34 -9.24
N LEU A 56 6.18 -11.31 -8.51
CA LEU A 56 6.61 -9.96 -8.78
C LEU A 56 8.08 -9.79 -8.33
N PRO A 57 8.96 -9.28 -9.21
CA PRO A 57 10.31 -8.90 -8.80
C PRO A 57 10.29 -7.83 -7.71
N GLU A 58 11.35 -7.76 -6.90
CA GLU A 58 11.51 -6.77 -5.83
C GLU A 58 11.31 -5.32 -6.32
N SER A 59 11.85 -4.98 -7.50
CA SER A 59 11.68 -3.65 -8.11
C SER A 59 10.22 -3.30 -8.43
N GLN A 60 9.36 -4.30 -8.56
CA GLN A 60 7.93 -4.13 -8.78
C GLN A 60 7.18 -4.07 -7.44
N LEU A 61 7.58 -4.86 -6.46
CA LEU A 61 7.04 -4.80 -5.10
C LEU A 61 7.30 -3.44 -4.44
N ASP A 62 8.45 -2.82 -4.72
CA ASP A 62 8.83 -1.49 -4.25
C ASP A 62 7.87 -0.35 -4.69
N ARG A 63 6.98 -0.62 -5.65
CA ARG A 63 5.94 0.32 -6.08
C ARG A 63 4.70 0.31 -5.19
N PHE A 64 4.54 -0.70 -4.36
CA PHE A 64 3.49 -0.75 -3.34
C PHE A 64 3.98 -0.08 -2.06
N ALA A 65 3.15 0.79 -1.52
CA ALA A 65 3.51 1.55 -0.32
C ALA A 65 3.54 0.69 0.95
N MET A 66 2.78 -0.41 0.98
CA MET A 66 2.65 -1.27 2.15
C MET A 66 2.32 -2.70 1.73
N ARG A 67 2.87 -3.67 2.47
CA ARG A 67 2.50 -5.09 2.39
C ARG A 67 1.88 -5.52 3.71
N LEU A 68 0.72 -6.18 3.62
CA LEU A 68 -0.01 -6.67 4.77
C LEU A 68 -0.20 -8.18 4.65
N SER A 69 -0.21 -8.88 5.78
CA SER A 69 -0.59 -10.28 5.86
C SER A 69 -1.78 -10.41 6.81
N LEU A 70 -2.86 -11.02 6.34
CA LEU A 70 -4.08 -11.16 7.14
C LEU A 70 -4.03 -12.36 8.10
N GLY A 71 -3.20 -13.38 7.79
CA GLY A 71 -3.20 -14.63 8.53
C GLY A 71 -4.53 -15.40 8.40
N TYR A 72 -4.76 -16.32 9.33
CA TYR A 72 -6.03 -17.03 9.46
C TYR A 72 -7.00 -16.23 10.36
N PRO A 73 -8.32 -16.37 10.15
CA PRO A 73 -9.30 -15.79 11.05
C PRO A 73 -9.17 -16.41 12.46
N ASP A 74 -9.59 -15.68 13.47
CA ASP A 74 -9.70 -16.24 14.81
C ASP A 74 -10.84 -17.29 14.87
N PRO A 75 -10.87 -18.18 15.87
CA PRO A 75 -11.86 -19.26 15.94
C PRO A 75 -13.32 -18.79 15.94
N ALA A 76 -13.62 -17.61 16.47
CA ALA A 76 -14.97 -17.06 16.48
C ALA A 76 -15.39 -16.57 15.09
N ALA A 77 -14.48 -15.86 14.39
CA ALA A 77 -14.68 -15.45 13.01
C ALA A 77 -14.79 -16.64 12.05
N GLU A 78 -13.94 -17.69 12.24
CA GLU A 78 -14.00 -18.92 11.46
C GLU A 78 -15.34 -19.63 11.66
N ARG A 79 -15.82 -19.73 12.91
CA ARG A 79 -17.12 -20.32 13.22
C ARG A 79 -18.26 -19.53 12.56
N ALA A 80 -18.22 -18.21 12.54
CA ALA A 80 -19.20 -17.37 11.86
C ALA A 80 -19.26 -17.64 10.35
N LEU A 81 -18.09 -17.86 9.73
CA LEU A 81 -18.00 -18.26 8.31
C LEU A 81 -18.66 -19.64 8.09
N LEU A 82 -18.41 -20.61 8.95
CA LEU A 82 -18.99 -21.96 8.87
C LEU A 82 -20.52 -21.98 9.07
N THR A 83 -21.08 -21.02 9.81
CA THR A 83 -22.54 -20.85 9.99
C THR A 83 -23.23 -20.17 8.83
N GLY A 84 -22.47 -19.77 7.76
CA GLY A 84 -23.06 -19.27 6.53
C GLY A 84 -23.48 -17.80 6.57
N GLU A 85 -22.95 -17.00 7.48
CA GLU A 85 -23.14 -15.54 7.44
C GLU A 85 -22.48 -14.96 6.19
N ASP A 86 -23.27 -14.76 5.13
CA ASP A 86 -22.74 -14.17 3.88
C ASP A 86 -22.55 -12.65 4.06
N LYS A 87 -21.31 -12.29 4.41
CA LYS A 87 -20.92 -10.89 4.55
C LYS A 87 -20.89 -10.10 3.22
N ARG A 88 -21.04 -10.76 2.07
CA ARG A 88 -21.16 -10.07 0.76
C ARG A 88 -22.43 -9.24 0.68
N VAL A 89 -23.52 -9.75 1.26
CA VAL A 89 -24.79 -9.00 1.34
C VAL A 89 -24.64 -7.77 2.21
N THR A 90 -23.96 -7.91 3.34
CA THR A 90 -23.66 -6.78 4.25
C THR A 90 -22.80 -5.73 3.55
N LEU A 91 -21.80 -6.14 2.78
CA LEU A 91 -20.93 -5.23 2.06
C LEU A 91 -21.71 -4.36 1.06
N GLN A 92 -22.68 -4.93 0.34
CA GLN A 92 -23.53 -4.18 -0.61
C GLN A 92 -24.44 -3.14 0.06
N GLN A 93 -24.71 -3.30 1.35
CA GLN A 93 -25.57 -2.41 2.14
C GLN A 93 -24.79 -1.30 2.86
N LEU A 94 -23.45 -1.34 2.83
CA LEU A 94 -22.63 -0.32 3.46
C LEU A 94 -22.76 1.02 2.74
N ALA A 95 -23.19 2.04 3.46
CA ALA A 95 -23.13 3.41 2.95
C ALA A 95 -21.69 3.92 2.93
N PRO A 96 -21.32 4.79 1.98
CA PRO A 96 -20.02 5.44 1.98
C PRO A 96 -19.80 6.22 3.29
N LEU A 97 -18.64 6.02 3.93
CA LEU A 97 -18.30 6.71 5.18
C LEU A 97 -17.87 8.16 4.93
N MET A 98 -17.36 8.46 3.75
CA MET A 98 -16.94 9.81 3.36
C MET A 98 -17.11 10.03 1.85
N SER A 99 -17.28 11.28 1.47
CA SER A 99 -17.30 11.69 0.07
C SER A 99 -15.88 11.74 -0.52
N GLN A 100 -15.79 11.77 -1.86
CA GLN A 100 -14.50 11.96 -2.55
C GLN A 100 -13.81 13.27 -2.12
N ALA A 101 -14.56 14.37 -2.01
CA ALA A 101 -14.01 15.66 -1.59
C ALA A 101 -13.43 15.63 -0.16
N GLN A 102 -14.08 14.90 0.76
CA GLN A 102 -13.54 14.68 2.10
C GLN A 102 -12.26 13.84 2.06
N TRP A 103 -12.21 12.81 1.22
CA TRP A 103 -11.01 12.00 1.04
C TRP A 103 -9.83 12.84 0.50
N GLU A 104 -10.05 13.63 -0.55
CA GLU A 104 -9.04 14.52 -1.13
C GLU A 104 -8.56 15.56 -0.11
N HIS A 105 -9.46 16.10 0.69
CA HIS A 105 -9.11 17.00 1.79
C HIS A 105 -8.17 16.33 2.79
N TRP A 106 -8.44 15.10 3.21
CA TRP A 106 -7.57 14.36 4.12
C TRP A 106 -6.22 14.05 3.48
N GLN A 107 -6.19 13.66 2.20
CA GLN A 107 -4.93 13.44 1.48
C GLN A 107 -4.05 14.71 1.43
N ALA A 108 -4.64 15.86 1.18
CA ALA A 108 -3.92 17.12 1.18
C ALA A 108 -3.33 17.46 2.56
N ARG A 109 -4.05 17.16 3.62
CA ARG A 109 -3.58 17.36 5.01
C ARG A 109 -2.40 16.49 5.39
N VAL A 110 -2.27 15.29 4.84
CA VAL A 110 -1.10 14.42 5.10
C VAL A 110 0.20 15.15 4.74
N GLY A 111 0.22 15.89 3.62
CA GLY A 111 1.39 16.67 3.22
C GLY A 111 1.78 17.80 4.18
N GLN A 112 0.83 18.27 4.98
CA GLN A 112 1.02 19.38 5.94
C GLN A 112 1.49 18.93 7.32
N VAL A 113 1.48 17.61 7.60
CA VAL A 113 1.97 17.09 8.88
C VAL A 113 3.47 17.38 9.01
N HIS A 114 3.83 18.06 10.10
CA HIS A 114 5.20 18.49 10.34
C HIS A 114 6.15 17.31 10.57
N VAL A 115 7.36 17.44 10.01
CA VAL A 115 8.47 16.50 10.20
C VAL A 115 9.69 17.31 10.58
N SER A 116 10.27 17.04 11.75
CA SER A 116 11.49 17.73 12.19
C SER A 116 12.73 17.19 11.45
N ASP A 117 13.78 18.02 11.39
CA ASP A 117 15.06 17.60 10.79
C ASP A 117 15.65 16.38 11.54
N SER A 118 15.55 16.35 12.87
CA SER A 118 16.00 15.20 13.67
C SER A 118 15.26 13.90 13.34
N LEU A 119 13.98 13.98 12.96
CA LEU A 119 13.22 12.82 12.51
C LEU A 119 13.62 12.39 11.09
N LEU A 120 13.94 13.34 10.21
CA LEU A 120 14.48 13.02 8.88
C LEU A 120 15.84 12.34 9.00
N ASP A 121 16.73 12.83 9.88
CA ASP A 121 18.01 12.18 10.19
C ASP A 121 17.81 10.75 10.72
N TYR A 122 16.85 10.57 11.65
CA TYR A 122 16.51 9.25 12.17
C TYR A 122 16.05 8.30 11.04
N LEU A 123 15.12 8.74 10.18
CA LEU A 123 14.65 7.95 9.06
C LEU A 123 15.78 7.62 8.07
N GLN A 124 16.63 8.60 7.75
CA GLN A 124 17.78 8.42 6.86
C GLN A 124 18.76 7.39 7.43
N ASN A 125 19.07 7.46 8.72
CA ASN A 125 19.93 6.50 9.40
C ASN A 125 19.32 5.10 9.39
N LEU A 126 18.01 4.98 9.60
CA LEU A 126 17.30 3.71 9.51
C LEU A 126 17.41 3.11 8.10
N VAL A 127 17.11 3.89 7.06
CA VAL A 127 17.22 3.45 5.66
C VAL A 127 18.66 3.05 5.32
N THR A 128 19.66 3.81 5.78
CA THR A 128 21.08 3.51 5.59
C THR A 128 21.45 2.19 6.26
N ALA A 129 21.04 1.99 7.50
CA ALA A 129 21.31 0.75 8.24
C ALA A 129 20.74 -0.50 7.55
N THR A 130 19.61 -0.38 6.82
CA THR A 130 19.09 -1.51 6.04
C THR A 130 19.99 -1.90 4.86
N ARG A 131 20.86 -0.99 4.39
CA ARG A 131 21.73 -1.20 3.22
C ARG A 131 23.11 -1.76 3.58
N ASP A 132 23.49 -1.74 4.85
CA ASP A 132 24.81 -2.18 5.31
C ASP A 132 25.05 -3.69 5.24
N GLY A 133 24.05 -4.46 4.77
CA GLY A 133 24.17 -5.90 4.49
C GLY A 133 24.27 -6.81 5.72
N ALA A 134 24.33 -6.27 6.93
CA ALA A 134 24.50 -7.06 8.15
C ALA A 134 23.19 -7.79 8.58
N TRP A 135 22.04 -7.19 8.29
CA TRP A 135 20.74 -7.65 8.80
C TRP A 135 19.74 -7.97 7.70
N PHE A 136 19.91 -7.41 6.51
CA PHE A 136 18.97 -7.53 5.41
C PHE A 136 19.70 -7.99 4.14
N ALA A 137 19.11 -8.94 3.42
CA ALA A 137 19.62 -9.38 2.12
C ALA A 137 19.57 -8.25 1.06
N GLN A 138 18.61 -7.33 1.22
CA GLN A 138 18.43 -6.16 0.37
C GLN A 138 17.95 -4.98 1.21
N GLY A 139 18.61 -3.83 1.06
CA GLY A 139 18.23 -2.60 1.76
C GLY A 139 17.07 -1.88 1.11
N LEU A 140 16.43 -0.99 1.86
CA LEU A 140 15.34 -0.15 1.38
C LEU A 140 15.80 0.79 0.26
N SER A 141 14.97 0.90 -0.78
CA SER A 141 15.17 1.85 -1.86
C SER A 141 14.89 3.30 -1.39
N PRO A 142 15.34 4.33 -2.13
CA PRO A 142 14.90 5.70 -1.87
C PRO A 142 13.39 5.87 -1.95
N ARG A 143 12.71 5.13 -2.86
CA ARG A 143 11.25 5.13 -3.00
C ARG A 143 10.58 4.57 -1.74
N ALA A 144 11.08 3.47 -1.21
CA ALA A 144 10.58 2.90 0.04
C ALA A 144 10.72 3.90 1.21
N GLY A 145 11.84 4.62 1.30
CA GLY A 145 12.03 5.69 2.28
C GLY A 145 11.01 6.82 2.17
N LEU A 146 10.71 7.27 0.95
CA LEU A 146 9.68 8.27 0.69
C LEU A 146 8.26 7.75 1.04
N SER A 147 7.97 6.50 0.72
CA SER A 147 6.71 5.86 1.06
C SER A 147 6.55 5.74 2.58
N LEU A 148 7.59 5.33 3.29
CA LEU A 148 7.60 5.21 4.75
C LEU A 148 7.33 6.57 5.41
N LEU A 149 7.99 7.66 4.95
CA LEU A 149 7.72 9.00 5.46
C LEU A 149 6.27 9.43 5.21
N LYS A 150 5.74 9.16 4.02
CA LYS A 150 4.35 9.49 3.68
C LYS A 150 3.35 8.72 4.54
N LEU A 151 3.59 7.45 4.78
CA LEU A 151 2.77 6.61 5.65
C LEU A 151 2.84 7.05 7.11
N ALA A 152 4.04 7.43 7.60
CA ALA A 152 4.23 7.97 8.96
C ALA A 152 3.44 9.28 9.16
N ARG A 153 3.45 10.19 8.18
CA ARG A 153 2.60 11.39 8.19
C ARG A 153 1.11 11.04 8.24
N ALA A 154 0.67 10.08 7.41
CA ALA A 154 -0.71 9.65 7.37
C ALA A 154 -1.12 9.03 8.72
N ARG A 155 -0.26 8.19 9.32
CA ARG A 155 -0.49 7.60 10.64
C ARG A 155 -0.62 8.68 11.71
N ALA A 156 0.30 9.64 11.77
CA ALA A 156 0.25 10.76 12.72
C ALA A 156 -1.08 11.52 12.60
N LEU A 157 -1.52 11.81 11.37
CA LEU A 157 -2.78 12.49 11.12
C LEU A 157 -3.99 11.68 11.60
N VAL A 158 -4.03 10.37 11.32
CA VAL A 158 -5.09 9.46 11.79
C VAL A 158 -5.14 9.41 13.31
N MET A 159 -3.98 9.49 13.97
CA MET A 159 -3.86 9.59 15.43
C MET A 159 -4.14 11.01 15.98
N GLY A 160 -4.64 11.93 15.16
CA GLY A 160 -5.00 13.30 15.57
C GLY A 160 -3.82 14.22 15.81
N ARG A 161 -2.61 13.89 15.35
CA ARG A 161 -1.40 14.68 15.55
C ARG A 161 -1.01 15.48 14.33
N GLY A 162 -0.48 16.68 14.54
CA GLY A 162 0.04 17.56 13.48
C GLY A 162 1.54 17.36 13.19
N HIS A 163 2.19 16.40 13.83
CA HIS A 163 3.61 16.10 13.66
C HIS A 163 3.86 14.59 13.70
N VAL A 164 4.91 14.16 13.01
CA VAL A 164 5.37 12.75 13.01
C VAL A 164 6.30 12.52 14.19
N SER A 165 6.15 11.38 14.85
CA SER A 165 7.05 10.89 15.90
C SER A 165 7.80 9.63 15.45
N PRO A 166 8.90 9.23 16.13
CA PRO A 166 9.61 7.99 15.81
C PRO A 166 8.71 6.74 15.83
N GLU A 167 7.73 6.70 16.72
CA GLU A 167 6.78 5.59 16.86
C GLU A 167 5.88 5.45 15.61
N ASP A 168 5.67 6.53 14.85
CA ASP A 168 4.95 6.44 13.59
C ASP A 168 5.73 5.71 12.51
N ILE A 169 7.05 5.82 12.54
CA ILE A 169 7.95 5.09 11.64
C ILE A 169 8.09 3.64 12.10
N GLN A 170 8.24 3.42 13.41
CA GLN A 170 8.42 2.08 13.98
C GLN A 170 7.19 1.17 13.85
N ALA A 171 6.00 1.75 13.71
CA ALA A 171 4.75 1.01 13.57
C ALA A 171 4.46 0.56 12.13
N LEU A 172 5.31 0.93 11.19
CA LEU A 172 5.19 0.63 9.76
C LEU A 172 6.25 -0.34 9.28
#